data_94f33e4f5cbd8d335a19d5147aa34caa
#
_entry.id   94f33e4f5cbd8d335a19d5147aa34caa
#
_cell.length_a   1.000
_cell.length_b   1.000
_cell.length_c   1.000
_cell.angle_alpha   90.00
_cell.angle_beta   90.00
_cell.angle_gamma   90.00
#
_symmetry.space_group_name_H-M   'P 1'
#
loop_
_entity.id
_entity.type
_entity.pdbx_description
1 polymer ?
#
loop_
_entity_poly.entity_id
_entity_poly.type
_entity_poly.pdbx_seq_one_letter_code
_entity_poly.pdbx_strand_id
1 'polypeptide(L)'
;MKKRTKQYFTAGTIAAMMVSSYGTSVSVMAAKVTLPRTAKVVVGAKKVLKLKNNKRAVKWKVSKGKKYVKIVKKSKKSCTVKGIKKGNATVRAVIGAKKYSCKVKVTAKAKNKVGESKRPSVSPTPEASKRPSVSPAPEKTEIPATASPGVNDGPEGIVTIVYDGTNSDEIKDIPGKVNVIVKDGVTEIGYQAFEECSGLTRITLPKSVTKIGNCAFSGCSGLTSITIPESVTEIGDSAFSCCSNLTSITLPKSVTKIGSEAFYGCSGLTSITLPNSVTEIGKLAFWECSGLTSIMISESVTEIGSQAFWKCSNLESIKVDENNKVYDSRDNCNAIIEKSSNALIAGCKNTEVPSGVTQIGERAFDGCSGLTSITLPESVTKIGWSAFYGCSGLTSITLPESVTEIGSDTFYECSGLTSITLPESVTEIGEFAFSD
;
A
#
# COMPACT_ATOMS: atom_id res chain seq x y z
N MET A 1 -48.83 2.50 -22.80
CA MET A 1 -48.11 1.40 -22.14
C MET A 1 -46.80 1.14 -22.86
N LYS A 2 -45.66 1.65 -22.34
CA LYS A 2 -44.31 1.34 -22.84
C LYS A 2 -43.59 0.59 -21.74
N LYS A 3 -43.20 -0.66 -22.00
CA LYS A 3 -42.45 -1.51 -21.10
C LYS A 3 -41.05 -0.94 -20.91
N ARG A 4 -40.68 -0.64 -19.66
CA ARG A 4 -39.28 -0.29 -19.25
C ARG A 4 -38.54 -1.62 -19.00
N THR A 5 -37.53 -1.87 -19.80
CA THR A 5 -36.58 -2.98 -19.61
C THR A 5 -35.57 -2.54 -18.51
N LYS A 6 -35.55 -3.27 -17.40
CA LYS A 6 -34.51 -3.11 -16.37
C LYS A 6 -33.23 -3.77 -16.86
N GLN A 7 -32.18 -2.99 -17.10
CA GLN A 7 -30.83 -3.53 -17.30
C GLN A 7 -30.14 -3.62 -15.93
N TYR A 8 -29.76 -4.83 -15.57
CA TYR A 8 -28.89 -5.08 -14.41
C TYR A 8 -27.43 -4.96 -14.87
N PHE A 9 -26.68 -4.04 -14.30
CA PHE A 9 -25.25 -3.93 -14.47
C PHE A 9 -24.53 -4.71 -13.37
N THR A 10 -23.68 -5.65 -13.76
CA THR A 10 -22.83 -6.42 -12.85
C THR A 10 -21.58 -5.62 -12.50
N ALA A 11 -21.07 -5.81 -11.27
CA ALA A 11 -19.98 -5.07 -10.61
C ALA A 11 -18.59 -4.99 -11.31
N GLY A 12 -18.54 -5.26 -12.60
CA GLY A 12 -17.29 -5.17 -13.39
C GLY A 12 -17.15 -3.92 -14.27
N THR A 13 -18.13 -3.00 -14.26
CA THR A 13 -18.19 -1.91 -15.27
C THR A 13 -18.04 -0.51 -14.66
N ILE A 14 -17.89 -0.37 -13.33
CA ILE A 14 -17.92 0.93 -12.65
C ILE A 14 -16.56 1.68 -12.67
N ALA A 15 -15.47 1.00 -13.06
CA ALA A 15 -14.16 1.65 -13.16
C ALA A 15 -13.95 2.55 -14.42
N ALA A 16 -14.97 2.69 -15.28
CA ALA A 16 -14.81 3.38 -16.57
C ALA A 16 -15.60 4.70 -16.71
N MET A 17 -16.33 5.17 -15.69
CA MET A 17 -17.22 6.33 -15.83
C MET A 17 -16.94 7.54 -14.93
N MET A 18 -15.78 7.66 -14.31
CA MET A 18 -15.42 8.86 -13.55
C MET A 18 -14.41 9.77 -14.25
N VAL A 19 -14.49 9.95 -15.55
CA VAL A 19 -13.72 10.99 -16.26
C VAL A 19 -14.61 11.63 -17.32
N SER A 20 -15.46 12.55 -16.94
CA SER A 20 -16.11 13.44 -17.90
C SER A 20 -16.69 14.70 -17.23
N SER A 21 -15.84 15.66 -16.89
CA SER A 21 -16.27 17.07 -16.81
C SER A 21 -15.13 18.10 -16.84
N TYR A 22 -13.91 17.72 -17.21
CA TYR A 22 -12.92 18.70 -17.64
C TYR A 22 -12.40 18.28 -19.01
N GLY A 23 -12.70 19.10 -20.03
CA GLY A 23 -12.42 18.85 -21.44
C GLY A 23 -10.93 18.83 -21.78
N THR A 24 -10.26 17.76 -21.44
CA THR A 24 -9.01 17.30 -22.06
C THR A 24 -9.18 15.82 -22.37
N SER A 25 -9.17 15.45 -23.65
CA SER A 25 -9.20 14.09 -24.11
C SER A 25 -8.00 13.32 -23.55
N VAL A 26 -8.16 12.65 -22.41
CA VAL A 26 -7.20 11.68 -21.92
C VAL A 26 -7.36 10.44 -22.79
N SER A 27 -6.46 10.28 -23.77
CA SER A 27 -6.31 9.03 -24.51
C SER A 27 -5.98 7.94 -23.50
N VAL A 28 -6.95 7.08 -23.18
CA VAL A 28 -6.71 5.87 -22.39
C VAL A 28 -5.79 4.99 -23.22
N MET A 29 -4.50 5.07 -22.97
CA MET A 29 -3.54 4.15 -23.55
C MET A 29 -3.88 2.75 -23.07
N ALA A 30 -4.41 1.92 -23.99
CA ALA A 30 -4.65 0.51 -23.71
C ALA A 30 -3.37 -0.13 -23.18
N ALA A 31 -3.43 -0.71 -21.99
CA ALA A 31 -2.28 -1.28 -21.31
C ALA A 31 -1.51 -2.22 -22.23
N LYS A 32 -0.20 -1.94 -22.40
CA LYS A 32 0.67 -2.64 -23.36
C LYS A 32 0.83 -4.10 -22.95
N VAL A 33 0.66 -5.02 -23.93
CA VAL A 33 0.94 -6.45 -23.69
C VAL A 33 2.43 -6.62 -23.45
N THR A 34 2.80 -7.26 -22.33
CA THR A 34 4.21 -7.49 -21.95
C THR A 34 4.48 -8.97 -21.67
N LEU A 35 5.74 -9.38 -21.86
CA LEU A 35 6.30 -10.68 -21.49
C LEU A 35 7.65 -10.39 -20.83
N PRO A 36 8.03 -11.06 -19.73
CA PRO A 36 9.35 -10.89 -19.13
C PRO A 36 10.46 -11.01 -20.18
N ARG A 37 11.44 -10.11 -20.14
CA ARG A 37 12.56 -10.10 -21.11
C ARG A 37 13.50 -11.27 -20.87
N THR A 38 13.64 -11.69 -19.59
CA THR A 38 14.51 -12.78 -19.17
C THR A 38 13.80 -13.71 -18.19
N ALA A 39 14.28 -14.95 -18.05
CA ALA A 39 13.86 -15.89 -17.02
C ALA A 39 14.98 -16.87 -16.72
N LYS A 40 15.17 -17.25 -15.45
CA LYS A 40 16.07 -18.32 -15.00
C LYS A 40 15.25 -19.57 -14.68
N VAL A 41 15.75 -20.76 -15.00
CA VAL A 41 15.16 -22.06 -14.64
C VAL A 41 16.26 -23.08 -14.38
N VAL A 42 16.13 -23.87 -13.31
CA VAL A 42 17.08 -24.93 -13.00
C VAL A 42 16.79 -26.17 -13.85
N VAL A 43 17.81 -26.98 -14.19
CA VAL A 43 17.59 -28.25 -14.89
C VAL A 43 16.64 -29.14 -14.09
N GLY A 44 15.60 -29.64 -14.75
CA GLY A 44 14.52 -30.41 -14.14
C GLY A 44 13.35 -29.58 -13.60
N ALA A 45 13.56 -28.33 -13.19
CA ALA A 45 12.53 -27.44 -12.66
C ALA A 45 11.60 -26.88 -13.74
N LYS A 46 10.43 -26.41 -13.32
CA LYS A 46 9.44 -25.73 -14.17
C LYS A 46 9.36 -24.25 -13.82
N LYS A 47 9.21 -23.37 -14.80
CA LYS A 47 8.96 -21.93 -14.64
C LYS A 47 7.78 -21.51 -15.50
N VAL A 48 6.91 -20.67 -14.94
CA VAL A 48 5.77 -20.11 -15.69
C VAL A 48 6.15 -18.73 -16.23
N LEU A 49 6.00 -18.55 -17.54
CA LEU A 49 6.15 -17.24 -18.22
C LEU A 49 4.76 -16.68 -18.43
N LYS A 50 4.42 -15.55 -17.79
CA LYS A 50 3.09 -14.91 -17.88
C LYS A 50 3.11 -13.75 -18.87
N LEU A 51 2.04 -13.61 -19.67
CA LEU A 51 1.74 -12.41 -20.46
C LEU A 51 0.82 -11.51 -19.67
N LYS A 52 1.24 -10.30 -19.35
CA LYS A 52 0.37 -9.26 -18.78
C LYS A 52 -0.49 -8.63 -19.91
N ASN A 53 -1.69 -8.19 -19.58
CA ASN A 53 -2.61 -7.43 -20.46
C ASN A 53 -2.97 -8.09 -21.80
N ASN A 54 -2.97 -9.43 -21.89
CA ASN A 54 -3.34 -10.14 -23.12
C ASN A 54 -4.72 -10.81 -23.02
N LYS A 55 -5.63 -10.41 -23.94
CA LYS A 55 -6.96 -11.03 -24.12
C LYS A 55 -7.04 -11.93 -25.37
N ARG A 56 -6.01 -11.94 -26.23
CA ARG A 56 -6.00 -12.63 -27.53
C ARG A 56 -5.37 -14.02 -27.46
N ALA A 57 -5.61 -14.85 -28.47
CA ALA A 57 -4.94 -16.14 -28.61
C ALA A 57 -3.43 -15.99 -28.81
N VAL A 58 -2.65 -16.88 -28.22
CA VAL A 58 -1.16 -16.84 -28.21
C VAL A 58 -0.58 -18.13 -28.73
N LYS A 59 0.34 -18.02 -29.69
CA LYS A 59 1.18 -19.14 -30.13
C LYS A 59 2.53 -19.08 -29.41
N TRP A 60 2.79 -20.04 -28.52
CA TRP A 60 4.04 -20.15 -27.77
C TRP A 60 5.01 -21.07 -28.47
N LYS A 61 6.28 -20.67 -28.64
CA LYS A 61 7.35 -21.51 -29.17
C LYS A 61 8.71 -21.20 -28.56
N VAL A 62 9.58 -22.21 -28.47
CA VAL A 62 11.01 -22.02 -28.23
C VAL A 62 11.63 -21.66 -29.57
N SER A 63 12.13 -20.42 -29.73
CA SER A 63 12.67 -19.91 -30.99
C SER A 63 14.18 -20.16 -31.14
N LYS A 64 14.92 -20.22 -30.02
CA LYS A 64 16.34 -20.60 -29.97
C LYS A 64 16.58 -21.50 -28.76
N GLY A 65 17.56 -22.39 -28.81
CA GLY A 65 17.98 -23.20 -27.67
C GLY A 65 16.99 -24.31 -27.25
N LYS A 66 16.29 -24.95 -28.19
CA LYS A 66 15.30 -26.03 -27.92
C LYS A 66 15.89 -27.18 -27.07
N LYS A 67 17.20 -27.45 -27.16
CA LYS A 67 17.89 -28.47 -26.37
C LYS A 67 18.03 -28.13 -24.88
N TYR A 68 17.86 -26.87 -24.51
CA TYR A 68 18.00 -26.41 -23.12
C TYR A 68 16.66 -26.28 -22.38
N VAL A 69 15.56 -26.05 -23.13
CA VAL A 69 14.22 -25.77 -22.56
C VAL A 69 13.12 -26.45 -23.38
N LYS A 70 12.13 -27.03 -22.69
CA LYS A 70 10.89 -27.58 -23.29
C LYS A 70 9.68 -26.84 -22.70
N ILE A 71 8.72 -26.44 -23.56
CA ILE A 71 7.41 -25.95 -23.13
C ILE A 71 6.56 -27.18 -22.75
N VAL A 72 6.05 -27.18 -21.49
CA VAL A 72 5.26 -28.31 -20.95
C VAL A 72 3.77 -27.98 -20.79
N LYS A 73 3.41 -26.71 -20.70
CA LYS A 73 2.01 -26.25 -20.67
C LYS A 73 1.88 -24.89 -21.36
N LYS A 74 0.74 -24.64 -22.04
CA LYS A 74 0.44 -23.39 -22.74
C LYS A 74 -0.98 -22.93 -22.43
N SER A 75 -1.18 -21.62 -22.33
CA SER A 75 -2.48 -20.97 -22.20
C SER A 75 -2.52 -19.64 -22.97
N LYS A 76 -3.67 -18.96 -22.99
CA LYS A 76 -3.80 -17.61 -23.57
C LYS A 76 -2.98 -16.56 -22.80
N LYS A 77 -2.67 -16.80 -21.52
CA LYS A 77 -1.99 -15.83 -20.65
C LYS A 77 -0.59 -16.28 -20.20
N SER A 78 -0.21 -17.55 -20.39
CA SER A 78 1.06 -18.06 -19.90
C SER A 78 1.58 -19.28 -20.64
N CYS A 79 2.88 -19.57 -20.51
CA CYS A 79 3.41 -20.89 -20.80
C CYS A 79 4.33 -21.36 -19.68
N THR A 80 4.30 -22.67 -19.38
CA THR A 80 5.23 -23.29 -18.44
C THR A 80 6.38 -23.94 -19.22
N VAL A 81 7.60 -23.53 -18.86
CA VAL A 81 8.84 -24.13 -19.43
C VAL A 81 9.51 -25.02 -18.40
N LYS A 82 10.15 -26.11 -18.88
CA LYS A 82 11.00 -27.00 -18.05
C LYS A 82 12.44 -26.90 -18.54
N GLY A 83 13.39 -26.69 -17.62
CA GLY A 83 14.81 -26.73 -17.91
C GLY A 83 15.25 -28.17 -18.22
N ILE A 84 15.96 -28.39 -19.33
CA ILE A 84 16.44 -29.71 -19.77
C ILE A 84 17.92 -29.85 -19.54
N LYS A 85 18.73 -28.90 -19.96
CA LYS A 85 20.21 -28.89 -19.86
C LYS A 85 20.69 -27.46 -19.64
N LYS A 86 21.78 -27.26 -18.89
CA LYS A 86 22.42 -25.96 -18.71
C LYS A 86 22.68 -25.25 -20.04
N GLY A 87 22.26 -24.00 -20.16
CA GLY A 87 22.43 -23.19 -21.38
C GLY A 87 21.33 -22.15 -21.55
N ASN A 88 21.36 -21.44 -22.66
CA ASN A 88 20.46 -20.33 -22.94
C ASN A 88 19.43 -20.70 -24.02
N ALA A 89 18.18 -20.31 -23.80
CA ALA A 89 17.09 -20.48 -24.74
C ALA A 89 16.32 -19.16 -24.93
N THR A 90 15.51 -19.07 -25.99
CA THR A 90 14.58 -17.97 -26.17
C THR A 90 13.17 -18.54 -26.39
N VAL A 91 12.24 -18.14 -25.54
CA VAL A 91 10.83 -18.46 -25.66
C VAL A 91 10.08 -17.26 -26.25
N ARG A 92 9.19 -17.50 -27.22
CA ARG A 92 8.39 -16.45 -27.87
C ARG A 92 6.91 -16.70 -27.69
N ALA A 93 6.19 -15.63 -27.37
CA ALA A 93 4.75 -15.51 -27.51
C ALA A 93 4.45 -14.72 -28.79
N VAL A 94 3.60 -15.26 -29.65
CA VAL A 94 3.16 -14.63 -30.91
C VAL A 94 1.66 -14.35 -30.81
N ILE A 95 1.29 -13.09 -30.95
CA ILE A 95 -0.08 -12.58 -30.85
C ILE A 95 -0.37 -11.77 -32.12
N GLY A 96 -1.08 -12.37 -33.09
CA GLY A 96 -1.18 -11.80 -34.43
C GLY A 96 0.22 -11.62 -35.05
N ALA A 97 0.51 -10.43 -35.56
CA ALA A 97 1.82 -10.09 -36.15
C ALA A 97 2.91 -9.75 -35.08
N LYS A 98 2.52 -9.47 -33.81
CA LYS A 98 3.46 -9.05 -32.76
C LYS A 98 4.13 -10.25 -32.10
N LYS A 99 5.43 -10.11 -31.84
CA LYS A 99 6.29 -11.14 -31.24
C LYS A 99 6.90 -10.62 -29.96
N TYR A 100 6.70 -11.32 -28.85
CA TYR A 100 7.27 -11.04 -27.52
C TYR A 100 8.28 -12.14 -27.20
N SER A 101 9.45 -11.80 -26.72
CA SER A 101 10.55 -12.76 -26.49
C SER A 101 11.03 -12.69 -25.07
N CYS A 102 11.23 -13.86 -24.45
CA CYS A 102 11.89 -14.04 -23.15
C CYS A 102 13.15 -14.86 -23.34
N LYS A 103 14.32 -14.34 -22.90
CA LYS A 103 15.57 -15.09 -22.83
C LYS A 103 15.56 -15.97 -21.58
N VAL A 104 15.66 -17.28 -21.72
CA VAL A 104 15.63 -18.24 -20.61
C VAL A 104 17.03 -18.81 -20.39
N LYS A 105 17.63 -18.53 -19.21
CA LYS A 105 18.90 -19.12 -18.78
C LYS A 105 18.61 -20.37 -17.95
N VAL A 106 19.10 -21.54 -18.37
CA VAL A 106 18.97 -22.80 -17.63
C VAL A 106 20.27 -23.05 -16.88
N THR A 107 20.19 -23.15 -15.55
CA THR A 107 21.33 -23.44 -14.66
C THR A 107 21.38 -24.90 -14.25
N ALA A 108 22.52 -25.39 -13.84
CA ALA A 108 22.69 -26.78 -13.36
C ALA A 108 21.96 -26.94 -12.00
N LYS A 109 21.46 -28.15 -11.73
CA LYS A 109 21.01 -28.53 -10.38
C LYS A 109 22.24 -28.64 -9.48
N ALA A 110 22.22 -28.04 -8.29
CA ALA A 110 23.32 -28.21 -7.31
C ALA A 110 23.53 -29.70 -6.97
N LYS A 111 24.77 -30.17 -6.99
CA LYS A 111 25.12 -31.51 -6.52
C LYS A 111 25.23 -31.47 -5.00
N ASN A 112 24.36 -32.19 -4.29
CA ASN A 112 24.52 -32.45 -2.87
C ASN A 112 25.80 -33.34 -2.69
N LYS A 113 26.83 -32.81 -2.05
CA LYS A 113 27.89 -33.63 -1.46
C LYS A 113 27.37 -34.09 -0.09
N VAL A 114 27.05 -35.36 -0.01
CA VAL A 114 26.91 -36.10 1.26
C VAL A 114 28.34 -36.37 1.75
N GLY A 115 28.70 -35.80 2.88
CA GLY A 115 29.93 -36.11 3.60
C GLY A 115 29.56 -36.61 4.98
N GLU A 116 29.78 -37.92 5.20
CA GLU A 116 29.75 -38.53 6.52
C GLU A 116 30.80 -37.91 7.43
N SER A 117 30.43 -37.61 8.68
CA SER A 117 31.40 -37.65 9.79
C SER A 117 30.73 -37.89 11.14
N LYS A 118 31.23 -38.87 11.74
CA LYS A 118 31.10 -39.54 13.03
C LYS A 118 30.83 -38.65 14.26
N ARG A 119 29.94 -39.17 15.10
CA ARG A 119 29.73 -38.80 16.51
C ARG A 119 30.90 -39.24 17.38
N PRO A 120 31.21 -38.60 18.52
CA PRO A 120 30.97 -39.30 19.80
C PRO A 120 30.26 -38.45 20.87
N SER A 121 29.59 -39.20 21.70
CA SER A 121 28.83 -38.89 22.90
C SER A 121 29.70 -38.44 24.07
N VAL A 122 29.15 -37.65 25.01
CA VAL A 122 29.01 -37.94 26.45
C VAL A 122 28.39 -36.72 27.17
N SER A 123 27.35 -36.97 27.96
CA SER A 123 26.78 -36.16 29.04
C SER A 123 27.50 -36.50 30.35
N PRO A 124 27.40 -35.77 31.48
CA PRO A 124 26.19 -35.32 32.16
C PRO A 124 26.25 -33.97 32.95
N THR A 125 25.10 -33.56 33.38
CA THR A 125 24.69 -32.53 34.38
C THR A 125 25.24 -32.81 35.79
N PRO A 126 25.19 -31.90 36.85
CA PRO A 126 24.09 -30.99 37.18
C PRO A 126 24.43 -29.66 37.93
N GLU A 127 23.39 -28.85 38.08
CA GLU A 127 23.01 -27.98 39.24
C GLU A 127 23.56 -26.57 39.46
N ALA A 128 22.68 -25.70 39.47
CA ALA A 128 22.12 -24.79 40.50
C ALA A 128 22.50 -23.31 40.52
N SER A 129 21.46 -22.50 40.34
CA SER A 129 21.09 -21.31 41.18
C SER A 129 21.67 -19.92 40.89
N LYS A 130 20.70 -19.02 40.72
CA LYS A 130 20.57 -17.60 41.09
C LYS A 130 20.76 -16.52 40.02
N ARG A 131 19.70 -15.84 39.82
CA ARG A 131 19.22 -14.52 39.33
C ARG A 131 20.12 -13.33 39.59
N PRO A 132 19.78 -12.12 39.06
CA PRO A 132 19.75 -11.67 37.67
C PRO A 132 20.64 -10.43 37.48
N SER A 133 21.09 -10.13 36.27
CA SER A 133 21.54 -8.78 35.94
C SER A 133 21.54 -8.52 34.42
N VAL A 134 20.88 -7.43 34.07
CA VAL A 134 21.14 -6.49 32.98
C VAL A 134 21.57 -7.07 31.60
N SER A 135 20.66 -6.86 30.65
CA SER A 135 20.89 -7.04 29.22
C SER A 135 21.98 -6.11 28.69
N PRO A 136 22.98 -6.60 27.99
CA PRO A 136 23.84 -5.76 27.16
C PRO A 136 23.25 -5.61 25.76
N ALA A 137 23.53 -4.46 25.15
CA ALA A 137 23.21 -4.10 23.78
C ALA A 137 23.78 -5.11 22.76
N PRO A 138 23.14 -5.23 21.58
CA PRO A 138 23.63 -6.19 20.58
C PRO A 138 24.96 -5.72 19.99
N GLU A 139 25.92 -6.63 20.06
CA GLU A 139 27.24 -6.55 19.48
C GLU A 139 27.19 -6.34 17.96
N LYS A 140 28.06 -5.48 17.47
CA LYS A 140 28.31 -5.26 16.05
C LYS A 140 28.82 -6.55 15.40
N THR A 141 27.98 -7.18 14.60
CA THR A 141 28.45 -8.23 13.70
C THR A 141 29.05 -7.56 12.46
N GLU A 142 30.36 -7.55 12.34
CA GLU A 142 31.06 -7.18 11.12
C GLU A 142 30.74 -8.22 10.02
N ILE A 143 30.22 -7.73 8.90
CA ILE A 143 29.93 -8.55 7.71
C ILE A 143 31.22 -8.62 6.89
N PRO A 144 31.76 -9.81 6.55
CA PRO A 144 32.94 -9.90 5.68
C PRO A 144 32.60 -9.36 4.28
N ALA A 145 33.41 -8.43 3.80
CA ALA A 145 33.40 -7.98 2.42
C ALA A 145 33.84 -9.12 1.50
N THR A 146 32.99 -9.49 0.58
CA THR A 146 33.12 -10.46 -0.53
C THR A 146 32.28 -11.72 -0.36
N ALA A 147 31.00 -11.63 -0.76
CA ALA A 147 30.25 -12.83 -1.17
C ALA A 147 29.41 -12.47 -2.41
N SER A 148 29.63 -13.21 -3.48
CA SER A 148 28.71 -13.33 -4.62
C SER A 148 27.31 -13.69 -4.12
N PRO A 149 26.21 -13.35 -4.82
CA PRO A 149 24.86 -13.54 -4.32
C PRO A 149 24.58 -15.02 -4.03
N GLY A 150 24.75 -15.39 -2.78
CA GLY A 150 24.46 -16.72 -2.26
C GLY A 150 23.04 -16.72 -1.69
N VAL A 151 22.17 -17.53 -2.28
CA VAL A 151 20.87 -17.88 -1.73
C VAL A 151 21.10 -18.76 -0.51
N ASN A 152 20.90 -18.24 0.70
CA ASN A 152 20.82 -19.05 1.91
C ASN A 152 19.35 -19.33 2.21
N ASP A 153 18.94 -20.59 2.05
CA ASP A 153 17.65 -21.08 2.54
C ASP A 153 17.70 -21.13 4.08
N GLY A 154 17.11 -20.16 4.73
CA GLY A 154 16.89 -20.17 6.17
C GLY A 154 15.85 -21.25 6.57
N PRO A 155 15.64 -21.51 7.88
CA PRO A 155 14.84 -22.64 8.39
C PRO A 155 13.35 -22.64 8.02
N GLU A 156 12.85 -21.69 7.23
CA GLU A 156 11.44 -21.60 6.80
C GLU A 156 11.26 -21.43 5.28
N GLY A 157 12.25 -21.76 4.46
CA GLY A 157 12.16 -21.55 3.01
C GLY A 157 12.20 -20.08 2.58
N ILE A 158 12.79 -19.21 3.41
CA ILE A 158 12.97 -17.78 3.14
C ILE A 158 14.27 -17.60 2.36
N VAL A 159 14.19 -16.98 1.20
CA VAL A 159 15.34 -16.66 0.37
C VAL A 159 15.88 -15.27 0.75
N THR A 160 17.17 -15.17 1.11
CA THR A 160 17.82 -13.87 1.36
C THR A 160 18.64 -13.43 0.16
N ILE A 161 18.46 -12.19 -0.28
CA ILE A 161 19.08 -11.61 -1.49
C ILE A 161 19.68 -10.26 -1.17
N VAL A 162 20.81 -9.98 -1.83
CA VAL A 162 21.43 -8.66 -1.80
C VAL A 162 20.92 -7.84 -2.99
N TYR A 163 20.38 -6.67 -2.71
CA TYR A 163 19.99 -5.66 -3.71
C TYR A 163 21.15 -4.68 -3.91
N ASP A 164 21.62 -4.53 -5.14
CA ASP A 164 22.77 -3.70 -5.52
C ASP A 164 22.41 -2.39 -6.21
N GLY A 165 21.10 -2.08 -6.26
CA GLY A 165 20.56 -0.90 -6.96
C GLY A 165 20.08 -1.20 -8.38
N THR A 166 20.39 -2.38 -8.95
CA THR A 166 20.07 -2.72 -10.36
C THR A 166 19.30 -4.02 -10.55
N ASN A 167 19.28 -4.91 -9.55
CA ASN A 167 18.76 -6.27 -9.67
C ASN A 167 17.31 -6.45 -9.15
N SER A 168 16.51 -5.39 -9.08
CA SER A 168 15.13 -5.44 -8.60
C SER A 168 14.25 -6.43 -9.35
N ASP A 169 14.38 -6.53 -10.69
CA ASP A 169 13.60 -7.47 -11.50
C ASP A 169 13.89 -8.94 -11.14
N GLU A 170 15.11 -9.23 -10.67
CA GLU A 170 15.46 -10.57 -10.21
C GLU A 170 14.78 -10.93 -8.89
N ILE A 171 14.58 -9.93 -8.03
CA ILE A 171 13.95 -10.08 -6.72
C ILE A 171 12.43 -10.25 -6.86
N LYS A 172 11.80 -9.47 -7.73
CA LYS A 172 10.35 -9.54 -7.99
C LYS A 172 9.89 -10.92 -8.50
N ASP A 173 10.76 -11.62 -9.22
CA ASP A 173 10.46 -12.93 -9.83
C ASP A 173 10.67 -14.12 -8.87
N ILE A 174 11.08 -13.90 -7.61
CA ILE A 174 11.34 -15.00 -6.67
C ILE A 174 10.03 -15.51 -6.09
N PRO A 175 9.73 -16.81 -6.24
CA PRO A 175 8.55 -17.38 -5.61
C PRO A 175 8.79 -17.61 -4.11
N GLY A 176 7.81 -17.24 -3.30
CA GLY A 176 7.84 -17.46 -1.86
C GLY A 176 8.33 -16.25 -1.08
N LYS A 177 8.70 -16.48 0.18
CA LYS A 177 9.13 -15.42 1.10
C LYS A 177 10.57 -14.97 0.80
N VAL A 178 10.78 -13.68 0.71
CA VAL A 178 12.07 -13.07 0.39
C VAL A 178 12.46 -12.06 1.47
N ASN A 179 13.71 -12.16 1.94
CA ASN A 179 14.38 -11.10 2.67
C ASN A 179 15.35 -10.38 1.73
N VAL A 180 15.44 -9.08 1.81
CA VAL A 180 16.36 -8.27 1.01
C VAL A 180 17.31 -7.52 1.92
N ILE A 181 18.61 -7.59 1.61
CA ILE A 181 19.64 -6.75 2.19
C ILE A 181 20.09 -5.80 1.10
N VAL A 182 19.89 -4.51 1.30
CA VAL A 182 20.38 -3.49 0.37
C VAL A 182 21.86 -3.28 0.62
N LYS A 183 22.66 -3.35 -0.44
CA LYS A 183 24.12 -3.19 -0.39
C LYS A 183 24.51 -1.78 0.05
N ASP A 184 25.56 -1.68 0.83
CA ASP A 184 26.16 -0.40 1.19
C ASP A 184 26.60 0.36 -0.06
N GLY A 185 26.38 1.69 -0.03
CA GLY A 185 26.65 2.57 -1.18
C GLY A 185 25.44 2.77 -2.11
N VAL A 186 24.38 1.98 -1.99
CA VAL A 186 23.09 2.28 -2.64
C VAL A 186 22.51 3.53 -1.97
N THR A 187 22.24 4.57 -2.74
CA THR A 187 21.78 5.88 -2.25
C THR A 187 20.28 6.11 -2.43
N GLU A 188 19.63 5.33 -3.29
CA GLU A 188 18.20 5.45 -3.60
C GLU A 188 17.56 4.06 -3.76
N ILE A 189 16.39 3.88 -3.19
CA ILE A 189 15.48 2.83 -3.61
C ILE A 189 14.62 3.45 -4.71
N GLY A 190 14.93 3.12 -5.96
CA GLY A 190 14.41 3.81 -7.13
C GLY A 190 12.91 3.62 -7.37
N TYR A 191 12.42 4.28 -8.42
CA TYR A 191 11.04 4.16 -8.90
C TYR A 191 10.67 2.70 -9.15
N GLN A 192 9.60 2.23 -8.51
CA GLN A 192 9.07 0.86 -8.64
C GLN A 192 10.10 -0.26 -8.35
N ALA A 193 11.16 0.01 -7.55
CA ALA A 193 12.24 -0.96 -7.34
C ALA A 193 11.73 -2.32 -6.85
N PHE A 194 10.79 -2.35 -5.92
CA PHE A 194 10.18 -3.56 -5.38
C PHE A 194 8.67 -3.65 -5.64
N GLU A 195 8.15 -2.93 -6.64
CA GLU A 195 6.71 -2.93 -6.95
C GLU A 195 6.20 -4.36 -7.17
N GLU A 196 5.04 -4.69 -6.56
CA GLU A 196 4.39 -6.01 -6.60
C GLU A 196 5.25 -7.17 -6.03
N CYS A 197 6.30 -6.87 -5.25
CA CYS A 197 7.07 -7.89 -4.54
C CYS A 197 6.28 -8.46 -3.35
N SER A 198 5.18 -9.18 -3.62
CA SER A 198 4.31 -9.74 -2.56
C SER A 198 5.01 -10.76 -1.65
N GLY A 199 6.12 -11.34 -2.09
CA GLY A 199 6.96 -12.24 -1.31
C GLY A 199 7.95 -11.53 -0.39
N LEU A 200 8.15 -10.22 -0.53
CA LEU A 200 9.09 -9.46 0.30
C LEU A 200 8.55 -9.37 1.73
N THR A 201 9.23 -10.04 2.68
CA THR A 201 8.82 -10.06 4.09
C THR A 201 9.63 -9.11 4.96
N ARG A 202 10.88 -8.89 4.60
CA ARG A 202 11.79 -7.99 5.31
C ARG A 202 12.77 -7.36 4.34
N ILE A 203 13.10 -6.10 4.58
CA ILE A 203 14.20 -5.40 3.89
C ILE A 203 15.04 -4.64 4.91
N THR A 204 16.35 -4.67 4.71
CA THR A 204 17.32 -3.90 5.50
C THR A 204 17.93 -2.83 4.61
N LEU A 205 17.75 -1.57 4.99
CA LEU A 205 18.26 -0.40 4.29
C LEU A 205 19.54 0.10 4.97
N PRO A 206 20.65 0.32 4.25
CA PRO A 206 21.85 0.91 4.79
C PRO A 206 21.70 2.42 5.00
N LYS A 207 22.58 3.02 5.79
CA LYS A 207 22.60 4.46 6.04
C LYS A 207 22.91 5.31 4.80
N SER A 208 23.40 4.70 3.72
CA SER A 208 23.64 5.38 2.45
C SER A 208 22.36 5.74 1.69
N VAL A 209 21.23 5.10 1.99
CA VAL A 209 19.96 5.39 1.34
C VAL A 209 19.42 6.73 1.85
N THR A 210 19.25 7.67 0.93
CA THR A 210 18.75 9.04 1.20
C THR A 210 17.36 9.29 0.63
N LYS A 211 16.88 8.39 -0.28
CA LYS A 211 15.60 8.54 -0.96
C LYS A 211 14.87 7.21 -1.11
N ILE A 212 13.57 7.24 -0.88
CA ILE A 212 12.63 6.19 -1.23
C ILE A 212 11.74 6.74 -2.35
N GLY A 213 11.91 6.21 -3.55
CA GLY A 213 11.25 6.69 -4.77
C GLY A 213 9.77 6.33 -4.84
N ASN A 214 9.10 6.88 -5.85
CA ASN A 214 7.68 6.63 -6.08
C ASN A 214 7.43 5.14 -6.38
N CYS A 215 6.37 4.58 -5.80
CA CYS A 215 5.98 3.18 -5.91
C CYS A 215 7.09 2.18 -5.50
N ALA A 216 8.12 2.61 -4.74
CA ALA A 216 9.30 1.77 -4.45
C ALA A 216 8.95 0.42 -3.84
N PHE A 217 7.94 0.36 -2.98
CA PHE A 217 7.42 -0.86 -2.33
C PHE A 217 5.92 -1.07 -2.57
N SER A 218 5.34 -0.43 -3.58
CA SER A 218 3.91 -0.57 -3.89
C SER A 218 3.55 -2.04 -4.12
N GLY A 219 2.50 -2.54 -3.46
CA GLY A 219 2.06 -3.93 -3.57
C GLY A 219 2.94 -4.95 -2.84
N CYS A 220 3.89 -4.52 -1.99
CA CYS A 220 4.67 -5.42 -1.13
C CYS A 220 3.80 -5.97 0.01
N SER A 221 2.76 -6.73 -0.33
CA SER A 221 1.78 -7.23 0.65
C SER A 221 2.35 -8.19 1.69
N GLY A 222 3.54 -8.75 1.47
CA GLY A 222 4.26 -9.59 2.44
C GLY A 222 5.07 -8.81 3.48
N LEU A 223 5.33 -7.51 3.24
CA LEU A 223 6.18 -6.69 4.09
C LEU A 223 5.48 -6.37 5.42
N THR A 224 6.05 -6.84 6.53
CA THR A 224 5.45 -6.67 7.86
C THR A 224 6.00 -5.48 8.63
N SER A 225 7.25 -5.13 8.38
CA SER A 225 7.91 -3.97 8.99
C SER A 225 9.11 -3.52 8.16
N ILE A 226 9.44 -2.24 8.25
CA ILE A 226 10.63 -1.66 7.65
C ILE A 226 11.18 -0.57 8.57
N THR A 227 12.51 -0.48 8.66
CA THR A 227 13.19 0.63 9.33
C THR A 227 13.78 1.55 8.27
N ILE A 228 13.33 2.80 8.27
CA ILE A 228 13.81 3.84 7.37
C ILE A 228 15.03 4.50 7.99
N PRO A 229 16.19 4.60 7.27
CA PRO A 229 17.40 5.23 7.81
C PRO A 229 17.22 6.74 8.02
N GLU A 230 17.98 7.30 8.98
CA GLU A 230 17.97 8.74 9.30
C GLU A 230 18.48 9.64 8.17
N SER A 231 19.01 9.06 7.10
CA SER A 231 19.43 9.76 5.88
C SER A 231 18.29 10.05 4.91
N VAL A 232 17.13 9.40 5.07
CA VAL A 232 15.97 9.57 4.18
C VAL A 232 15.22 10.84 4.54
N THR A 233 14.99 11.71 3.56
CA THR A 233 14.31 13.00 3.75
C THR A 233 12.90 13.05 3.17
N GLU A 234 12.54 12.12 2.28
CA GLU A 234 11.27 12.08 1.60
C GLU A 234 10.78 10.64 1.41
N ILE A 235 9.49 10.43 1.59
CA ILE A 235 8.77 9.22 1.20
C ILE A 235 8.01 9.55 -0.08
N GLY A 236 8.35 8.88 -1.17
CA GLY A 236 7.79 9.14 -2.51
C GLY A 236 6.31 8.79 -2.64
N ASP A 237 5.69 9.21 -3.74
CA ASP A 237 4.29 8.91 -4.03
C ASP A 237 4.07 7.39 -4.14
N SER A 238 2.99 6.90 -3.56
CA SER A 238 2.62 5.48 -3.52
C SER A 238 3.75 4.56 -3.02
N ALA A 239 4.75 5.09 -2.27
CA ALA A 239 5.97 4.35 -1.92
C ALA A 239 5.70 3.03 -1.18
N PHE A 240 4.67 2.98 -0.33
CA PHE A 240 4.22 1.80 0.41
C PHE A 240 2.76 1.45 0.11
N SER A 241 2.21 1.91 -1.02
CA SER A 241 0.83 1.62 -1.40
C SER A 241 0.56 0.12 -1.40
N CYS A 242 -0.59 -0.31 -0.85
CA CYS A 242 -1.00 -1.72 -0.78
C CYS A 242 -0.03 -2.66 -0.03
N CYS A 243 0.80 -2.12 0.87
CA CYS A 243 1.56 -2.93 1.82
C CYS A 243 0.63 -3.44 2.95
N SER A 244 -0.32 -4.32 2.62
CA SER A 244 -1.45 -4.69 3.48
C SER A 244 -1.06 -5.38 4.80
N ASN A 245 0.12 -6.01 4.90
CA ASN A 245 0.63 -6.62 6.12
C ASN A 245 1.62 -5.73 6.89
N LEU A 246 1.87 -4.49 6.44
CA LEU A 246 2.75 -3.56 7.16
C LEU A 246 2.05 -3.10 8.44
N THR A 247 2.48 -3.64 9.58
CA THR A 247 1.85 -3.36 10.89
C THR A 247 2.38 -2.11 11.57
N SER A 248 3.63 -1.76 11.28
CA SER A 248 4.28 -0.58 11.83
C SER A 248 5.41 -0.10 10.92
N ILE A 249 5.60 1.20 10.89
CA ILE A 249 6.74 1.86 10.26
C ILE A 249 7.22 2.99 11.16
N THR A 250 8.55 3.13 11.28
CA THR A 250 9.16 4.26 11.99
C THR A 250 9.76 5.21 10.96
N LEU A 251 9.23 6.42 10.91
CA LEU A 251 9.77 7.49 10.08
C LEU A 251 10.86 8.23 10.84
N PRO A 252 12.04 8.44 10.23
CA PRO A 252 13.13 9.16 10.88
C PRO A 252 12.85 10.68 10.95
N LYS A 253 13.55 11.36 11.84
CA LYS A 253 13.42 12.82 12.05
C LYS A 253 13.88 13.66 10.85
N SER A 254 14.46 13.04 9.84
CA SER A 254 14.89 13.68 8.60
C SER A 254 13.75 13.81 7.57
N VAL A 255 12.66 13.02 7.69
CA VAL A 255 11.56 13.05 6.74
C VAL A 255 10.76 14.33 6.88
N THR A 256 10.67 15.09 5.79
CA THR A 256 9.93 16.35 5.71
C THR A 256 8.63 16.25 4.92
N LYS A 257 8.52 15.25 4.04
CA LYS A 257 7.37 15.05 3.17
C LYS A 257 6.94 13.60 3.11
N ILE A 258 5.63 13.38 3.15
CA ILE A 258 4.96 12.12 2.85
C ILE A 258 4.22 12.30 1.54
N GLY A 259 4.59 11.55 0.51
CA GLY A 259 4.03 11.65 -0.84
C GLY A 259 2.55 11.29 -0.92
N SER A 260 1.94 11.61 -2.05
CA SER A 260 0.56 11.20 -2.35
C SER A 260 0.45 9.67 -2.35
N GLU A 261 -0.64 9.13 -1.78
CA GLU A 261 -0.89 7.68 -1.71
C GLU A 261 0.24 6.86 -1.04
N ALA A 262 1.15 7.52 -0.29
CA ALA A 262 2.36 6.87 0.22
C ALA A 262 2.08 5.62 1.05
N PHE A 263 0.97 5.58 1.79
CA PHE A 263 0.49 4.43 2.59
C PHE A 263 -0.91 3.98 2.20
N TYR A 264 -1.37 4.31 0.97
CA TYR A 264 -2.67 3.86 0.47
C TYR A 264 -2.86 2.35 0.66
N GLY A 265 -4.00 1.92 1.22
CA GLY A 265 -4.31 0.50 1.38
C GLY A 265 -3.40 -0.28 2.34
N CYS A 266 -2.63 0.41 3.20
CA CYS A 266 -1.87 -0.23 4.27
C CYS A 266 -2.81 -0.68 5.40
N SER A 267 -3.70 -1.64 5.10
CA SER A 267 -4.78 -2.07 6.01
C SER A 267 -4.29 -2.71 7.32
N GLY A 268 -3.05 -3.21 7.35
CA GLY A 268 -2.41 -3.73 8.55
C GLY A 268 -1.79 -2.68 9.46
N LEU A 269 -1.63 -1.42 8.99
CA LEU A 269 -0.94 -0.37 9.73
C LEU A 269 -1.79 0.11 10.91
N THR A 270 -1.41 -0.27 12.13
CA THR A 270 -2.17 0.03 13.34
C THR A 270 -1.82 1.38 13.95
N SER A 271 -0.59 1.84 13.74
CA SER A 271 -0.11 3.14 14.22
C SER A 271 1.04 3.65 13.36
N ILE A 272 1.14 4.96 13.24
CA ILE A 272 2.28 5.65 12.65
C ILE A 272 2.56 6.91 13.45
N THR A 273 3.85 7.20 13.68
CA THR A 273 4.27 8.44 14.30
C THR A 273 4.88 9.35 13.24
N LEU A 274 4.30 10.53 13.07
CA LEU A 274 4.84 11.57 12.21
C LEU A 274 5.89 12.36 13.00
N PRO A 275 7.14 12.43 12.53
CA PRO A 275 8.15 13.25 13.18
C PRO A 275 7.84 14.75 13.01
N ASN A 276 8.37 15.57 13.94
CA ASN A 276 8.17 17.04 13.89
C ASN A 276 8.79 17.72 12.66
N SER A 277 9.55 17.01 11.88
CA SER A 277 10.10 17.50 10.59
C SER A 277 9.10 17.46 9.44
N VAL A 278 8.01 16.67 9.55
CA VAL A 278 7.02 16.55 8.46
C VAL A 278 6.23 17.84 8.35
N THR A 279 6.28 18.45 7.16
CA THR A 279 5.54 19.67 6.81
C THR A 279 4.37 19.41 5.86
N GLU A 280 4.44 18.31 5.09
CA GLU A 280 3.45 17.97 4.06
C GLU A 280 3.02 16.51 4.17
N ILE A 281 1.71 16.29 4.17
CA ILE A 281 1.06 14.98 4.01
C ILE A 281 0.30 15.03 2.69
N GLY A 282 0.69 14.18 1.74
CA GLY A 282 0.14 14.17 0.38
C GLY A 282 -1.32 13.73 0.31
N LYS A 283 -1.91 13.95 -0.86
CA LYS A 283 -3.27 13.51 -1.18
C LYS A 283 -3.39 12.00 -1.01
N LEU A 284 -4.49 11.50 -0.37
CA LEU A 284 -4.76 10.07 -0.19
C LEU A 284 -3.64 9.31 0.57
N ALA A 285 -2.79 10.01 1.31
CA ALA A 285 -1.57 9.42 1.88
C ALA A 285 -1.84 8.21 2.79
N PHE A 286 -2.97 8.19 3.51
CA PHE A 286 -3.40 7.09 4.39
C PHE A 286 -4.77 6.52 3.97
N TRP A 287 -5.19 6.71 2.73
CA TRP A 287 -6.46 6.17 2.26
C TRP A 287 -6.52 4.66 2.43
N GLU A 288 -7.65 4.15 2.95
CA GLU A 288 -7.87 2.72 3.25
C GLU A 288 -6.85 2.11 4.24
N CYS A 289 -6.22 2.94 5.08
CA CYS A 289 -5.48 2.45 6.25
C CYS A 289 -6.47 1.98 7.33
N SER A 290 -7.27 0.95 7.01
CA SER A 290 -8.37 0.50 7.86
C SER A 290 -7.94 -0.04 9.23
N GLY A 291 -6.67 -0.41 9.40
CA GLY A 291 -6.09 -0.81 10.69
C GLY A 291 -5.69 0.34 11.61
N LEU A 292 -5.59 1.58 11.07
CA LEU A 292 -5.07 2.73 11.81
C LEU A 292 -6.06 3.15 12.91
N THR A 293 -5.60 3.14 14.17
CA THR A 293 -6.44 3.46 15.34
C THR A 293 -6.24 4.89 15.84
N SER A 294 -5.08 5.46 15.60
CA SER A 294 -4.78 6.83 16.03
C SER A 294 -3.77 7.51 15.13
N ILE A 295 -3.87 8.83 15.01
CA ILE A 295 -2.89 9.69 14.33
C ILE A 295 -2.66 10.96 15.13
N MET A 296 -1.40 11.42 15.16
CA MET A 296 -1.00 12.71 15.72
C MET A 296 -0.39 13.57 14.61
N ILE A 297 -0.97 14.72 14.36
CA ILE A 297 -0.47 15.73 13.42
C ILE A 297 0.50 16.62 14.19
N SER A 298 1.76 16.65 13.78
CA SER A 298 2.81 17.41 14.46
C SER A 298 2.69 18.93 14.23
N GLU A 299 3.40 19.69 15.05
CA GLU A 299 3.40 21.16 15.01
C GLU A 299 3.80 21.75 13.65
N SER A 300 4.66 21.04 12.90
CA SER A 300 5.23 21.51 11.64
C SER A 300 4.38 21.23 10.41
N VAL A 301 3.34 20.40 10.51
CA VAL A 301 2.48 20.10 9.35
C VAL A 301 1.70 21.34 8.94
N THR A 302 1.96 21.82 7.74
CA THR A 302 1.32 22.99 7.13
C THR A 302 0.39 22.63 5.97
N GLU A 303 0.52 21.42 5.42
CA GLU A 303 -0.30 20.94 4.31
C GLU A 303 -0.77 19.51 4.53
N ILE A 304 -2.07 19.29 4.40
CA ILE A 304 -2.72 17.97 4.40
C ILE A 304 -3.52 17.89 3.11
N GLY A 305 -3.09 17.00 2.23
CA GLY A 305 -3.73 16.77 0.94
C GLY A 305 -5.16 16.22 1.10
N SER A 306 -5.98 16.48 0.09
CA SER A 306 -7.37 16.02 0.08
C SER A 306 -7.46 14.51 0.33
N GLN A 307 -8.45 14.10 1.13
CA GLN A 307 -8.77 12.69 1.37
C GLN A 307 -7.63 11.89 2.04
N ALA A 308 -6.71 12.56 2.75
CA ALA A 308 -5.52 11.92 3.33
C ALA A 308 -5.86 10.77 4.28
N PHE A 309 -7.00 10.81 5.00
CA PHE A 309 -7.42 9.80 5.98
C PHE A 309 -8.72 9.09 5.59
N TRP A 310 -9.10 9.14 4.33
CA TRP A 310 -10.34 8.54 3.84
C TRP A 310 -10.36 7.03 4.06
N LYS A 311 -11.51 6.49 4.48
CA LYS A 311 -11.73 5.06 4.81
C LYS A 311 -10.77 4.47 5.85
N CYS A 312 -10.24 5.31 6.75
CA CYS A 312 -9.58 4.82 7.97
C CYS A 312 -10.63 4.36 8.99
N SER A 313 -11.35 3.28 8.68
CA SER A 313 -12.59 2.87 9.38
C SER A 313 -12.42 2.56 10.88
N ASN A 314 -11.22 2.18 11.33
CA ASN A 314 -10.93 1.93 12.75
C ASN A 314 -10.31 3.13 13.47
N LEU A 315 -10.23 4.29 12.82
CA LEU A 315 -9.65 5.47 13.45
C LEU A 315 -10.53 5.95 14.61
N GLU A 316 -9.93 5.99 15.81
CA GLU A 316 -10.58 6.32 17.06
C GLU A 316 -10.14 7.67 17.61
N SER A 317 -8.91 8.06 17.30
CA SER A 317 -8.31 9.28 17.84
C SER A 317 -7.51 10.02 16.80
N ILE A 318 -7.86 11.28 16.61
CA ILE A 318 -7.10 12.25 15.82
C ILE A 318 -6.69 13.38 16.77
N LYS A 319 -5.40 13.67 16.84
CA LYS A 319 -4.86 14.78 17.61
C LYS A 319 -4.01 15.67 16.74
N VAL A 320 -4.07 16.95 16.97
CA VAL A 320 -3.18 17.95 16.39
C VAL A 320 -2.37 18.59 17.52
N ASP A 321 -1.08 18.75 17.30
CA ASP A 321 -0.20 19.42 18.27
C ASP A 321 -0.71 20.84 18.53
N GLU A 322 -0.74 21.25 19.80
CA GLU A 322 -1.26 22.56 20.22
C GLU A 322 -0.51 23.75 19.60
N ASN A 323 0.77 23.54 19.24
CA ASN A 323 1.61 24.54 18.60
C ASN A 323 1.45 24.59 17.07
N ASN A 324 0.70 23.66 16.45
CA ASN A 324 0.44 23.69 15.03
C ASN A 324 -0.25 25.01 14.65
N LYS A 325 0.21 25.67 13.58
CA LYS A 325 -0.27 27.01 13.22
C LYS A 325 -1.46 26.99 12.22
N VAL A 326 -1.64 25.89 11.52
CA VAL A 326 -2.62 25.73 10.44
C VAL A 326 -3.86 24.96 10.89
N TYR A 327 -3.62 23.89 11.65
CA TYR A 327 -4.65 22.95 12.10
C TYR A 327 -4.80 22.93 13.61
N ASP A 328 -5.92 22.46 14.09
CA ASP A 328 -6.13 22.12 15.51
C ASP A 328 -7.09 20.93 15.69
N SER A 329 -7.15 20.44 16.93
CA SER A 329 -8.16 19.51 17.42
C SER A 329 -8.69 20.05 18.75
N ARG A 330 -9.22 21.29 18.69
CA ARG A 330 -9.76 22.03 19.85
C ARG A 330 -10.75 21.17 20.62
N ASP A 331 -10.83 21.38 21.91
CA ASP A 331 -11.73 20.66 22.82
C ASP A 331 -11.54 19.14 22.83
N ASN A 332 -10.36 18.64 22.37
CA ASN A 332 -10.06 17.23 22.18
C ASN A 332 -11.08 16.54 21.25
N CYS A 333 -11.55 17.20 20.23
CA CYS A 333 -12.66 16.81 19.37
C CYS A 333 -12.42 15.56 18.52
N ASN A 334 -11.21 14.97 18.54
CA ASN A 334 -10.83 13.84 17.68
C ASN A 334 -11.06 14.11 16.19
N ALA A 335 -10.70 15.30 15.73
CA ALA A 335 -10.80 15.73 14.34
C ALA A 335 -9.65 16.66 13.97
N ILE A 336 -9.44 16.88 12.68
CA ILE A 336 -8.58 17.95 12.16
C ILE A 336 -9.46 19.10 11.71
N ILE A 337 -9.26 20.26 12.31
CA ILE A 337 -9.94 21.49 11.95
C ILE A 337 -8.92 22.46 11.35
N GLU A 338 -9.20 22.98 10.17
CA GLU A 338 -8.40 24.03 9.56
C GLU A 338 -8.76 25.37 10.20
N LYS A 339 -7.77 26.04 10.81
CA LYS A 339 -7.98 27.27 11.60
C LYS A 339 -8.49 28.45 10.77
N SER A 340 -8.03 28.57 9.52
CA SER A 340 -8.34 29.68 8.63
C SER A 340 -9.82 29.72 8.22
N SER A 341 -10.40 28.54 7.96
CA SER A 341 -11.78 28.37 7.48
C SER A 341 -12.75 27.89 8.56
N ASN A 342 -12.25 27.43 9.71
CA ASN A 342 -13.00 26.68 10.71
C ASN A 342 -13.72 25.45 10.14
N ALA A 343 -13.17 24.86 9.05
CA ALA A 343 -13.69 23.64 8.46
C ALA A 343 -13.11 22.41 9.15
N LEU A 344 -13.96 21.46 9.52
CA LEU A 344 -13.55 20.12 9.93
C LEU A 344 -13.21 19.32 8.68
N ILE A 345 -11.93 19.04 8.45
CA ILE A 345 -11.43 18.41 7.22
C ILE A 345 -11.23 16.89 7.34
N ALA A 346 -11.11 16.36 8.55
CA ALA A 346 -11.07 14.91 8.80
C ALA A 346 -11.59 14.61 10.20
N GLY A 347 -12.50 13.66 10.29
CA GLY A 347 -13.04 13.13 11.54
C GLY A 347 -12.82 11.63 11.69
N CYS A 348 -13.25 11.08 12.82
CA CYS A 348 -13.20 9.66 13.12
C CYS A 348 -14.46 9.24 13.92
N LYS A 349 -14.56 7.97 14.29
CA LYS A 349 -15.75 7.45 14.98
C LYS A 349 -16.04 8.08 16.34
N ASN A 350 -15.05 8.68 17.00
CA ASN A 350 -15.18 9.33 18.30
C ASN A 350 -15.11 10.86 18.19
N THR A 351 -15.40 11.43 17.02
CA THR A 351 -15.40 12.89 16.83
C THR A 351 -16.59 13.54 17.53
N GLU A 352 -16.29 14.56 18.31
CA GLU A 352 -17.26 15.52 18.86
C GLU A 352 -17.04 16.86 18.17
N VAL A 353 -17.99 17.34 17.39
CA VAL A 353 -17.82 18.58 16.60
C VAL A 353 -17.93 19.80 17.55
N PRO A 354 -16.85 20.59 17.75
CA PRO A 354 -16.87 21.70 18.67
C PRO A 354 -17.64 22.90 18.14
N SER A 355 -18.12 23.73 19.06
CA SER A 355 -18.72 25.02 18.71
C SER A 355 -17.70 25.89 17.97
N GLY A 356 -18.15 26.62 16.93
CA GLY A 356 -17.29 27.44 16.08
C GLY A 356 -16.74 26.72 14.84
N VAL A 357 -16.97 25.40 14.68
CA VAL A 357 -16.86 24.75 13.36
C VAL A 357 -17.98 25.25 12.48
N THR A 358 -17.65 25.79 11.32
CA THR A 358 -18.62 26.39 10.40
C THR A 358 -18.97 25.51 9.22
N GLN A 359 -18.13 24.51 8.94
CA GLN A 359 -18.32 23.61 7.81
C GLN A 359 -17.80 22.20 8.15
N ILE A 360 -18.57 21.19 7.76
CA ILE A 360 -18.06 19.83 7.62
C ILE A 360 -17.50 19.71 6.20
N GLY A 361 -16.20 19.46 6.10
CA GLY A 361 -15.48 19.43 4.83
C GLY A 361 -15.89 18.27 3.94
N GLU A 362 -15.48 18.35 2.67
CA GLU A 362 -15.65 17.27 1.71
C GLU A 362 -15.02 15.97 2.26
N ARG A 363 -15.81 14.88 2.25
CA ARG A 363 -15.38 13.54 2.68
C ARG A 363 -14.80 13.46 4.10
N ALA A 364 -15.15 14.39 4.97
CA ALA A 364 -14.55 14.51 6.31
C ALA A 364 -14.74 13.25 7.16
N PHE A 365 -15.82 12.47 6.98
CA PHE A 365 -16.12 11.22 7.67
C PHE A 365 -16.28 10.02 6.71
N ASP A 366 -15.84 10.15 5.45
CA ASP A 366 -16.03 9.09 4.45
C ASP A 366 -15.46 7.75 4.93
N GLY A 367 -16.30 6.71 4.91
CA GLY A 367 -15.96 5.36 5.36
C GLY A 367 -15.81 5.20 6.87
N CYS A 368 -16.22 6.17 7.68
CA CYS A 368 -16.25 6.05 9.14
C CYS A 368 -17.38 5.12 9.59
N SER A 369 -17.32 3.85 9.23
CA SER A 369 -18.38 2.85 9.52
C SER A 369 -18.63 2.62 11.01
N GLY A 370 -17.70 3.01 11.89
CA GLY A 370 -17.85 2.96 13.34
C GLY A 370 -18.51 4.18 13.97
N LEU A 371 -18.79 5.24 13.18
CA LEU A 371 -19.51 6.42 13.67
C LEU A 371 -21.00 6.08 13.85
N THR A 372 -21.49 6.07 15.08
CA THR A 372 -22.89 5.66 15.38
C THR A 372 -23.85 6.83 15.49
N SER A 373 -23.37 7.97 15.95
CA SER A 373 -24.13 9.20 16.04
C SER A 373 -23.21 10.40 16.01
N ILE A 374 -23.69 11.53 15.54
CA ILE A 374 -22.97 12.80 15.58
C ILE A 374 -23.96 13.95 15.74
N THR A 375 -23.57 14.94 16.52
CA THR A 375 -24.32 16.20 16.69
C THR A 375 -23.52 17.34 16.08
N LEU A 376 -24.12 18.09 15.20
CA LEU A 376 -23.53 19.27 14.59
C LEU A 376 -23.99 20.51 15.37
N PRO A 377 -23.05 21.42 15.74
CA PRO A 377 -23.41 22.66 16.44
C PRO A 377 -24.07 23.66 15.50
N GLU A 378 -24.81 24.63 16.08
CA GLU A 378 -25.51 25.71 15.34
C GLU A 378 -24.57 26.62 14.51
N SER A 379 -23.25 26.51 14.71
CA SER A 379 -22.28 27.21 13.87
C SER A 379 -22.06 26.57 12.50
N VAL A 380 -22.48 25.29 12.29
CA VAL A 380 -22.32 24.61 11.00
C VAL A 380 -23.38 25.07 10.04
N THR A 381 -22.95 25.67 8.93
CA THR A 381 -23.86 26.17 7.87
C THR A 381 -23.80 25.36 6.60
N LYS A 382 -22.73 24.52 6.44
CA LYS A 382 -22.50 23.74 5.23
C LYS A 382 -21.98 22.35 5.54
N ILE A 383 -22.52 21.35 4.82
CA ILE A 383 -22.04 19.96 4.83
C ILE A 383 -21.57 19.63 3.41
N GLY A 384 -20.28 19.35 3.29
CA GLY A 384 -19.61 19.13 2.02
C GLY A 384 -19.99 17.83 1.32
N TRP A 385 -19.64 17.75 0.07
CA TRP A 385 -19.83 16.57 -0.77
C TRP A 385 -19.25 15.30 -0.11
N SER A 386 -20.05 14.20 -0.14
CA SER A 386 -19.69 12.90 0.46
C SER A 386 -19.23 12.98 1.92
N ALA A 387 -19.60 14.01 2.69
CA ALA A 387 -19.06 14.23 4.03
C ALA A 387 -19.21 13.04 4.97
N PHE A 388 -20.31 12.27 4.85
CA PHE A 388 -20.60 11.05 5.62
C PHE A 388 -20.76 9.80 4.74
N TYR A 389 -20.22 9.81 3.52
CA TYR A 389 -20.29 8.68 2.60
C TYR A 389 -19.85 7.39 3.30
N GLY A 390 -20.62 6.29 3.17
CA GLY A 390 -20.26 4.99 3.74
C GLY A 390 -20.20 4.93 5.26
N CYS A 391 -20.80 5.90 5.98
CA CYS A 391 -20.96 5.84 7.42
C CYS A 391 -22.05 4.82 7.80
N SER A 392 -21.85 3.54 7.46
CA SER A 392 -22.86 2.48 7.59
C SER A 392 -23.32 2.22 9.03
N GLY A 393 -22.54 2.64 10.03
CA GLY A 393 -22.91 2.56 11.45
C GLY A 393 -23.73 3.74 11.95
N LEU A 394 -23.88 4.83 11.17
CA LEU A 394 -24.56 6.04 11.59
C LEU A 394 -26.07 5.79 11.67
N THR A 395 -26.60 5.78 12.90
CA THR A 395 -28.03 5.52 13.15
C THR A 395 -28.84 6.80 13.33
N SER A 396 -28.18 7.89 13.72
CA SER A 396 -28.79 9.19 13.92
C SER A 396 -27.81 10.34 13.70
N ILE A 397 -28.32 11.41 13.14
CA ILE A 397 -27.63 12.70 13.03
C ILE A 397 -28.63 13.82 13.30
N THR A 398 -28.20 14.83 14.03
CA THR A 398 -28.98 16.06 14.22
C THR A 398 -28.36 17.18 13.40
N LEU A 399 -29.11 17.71 12.46
CA LEU A 399 -28.74 18.86 11.66
C LEU A 399 -29.25 20.14 12.33
N PRO A 400 -28.39 21.18 12.50
CA PRO A 400 -28.82 22.43 13.09
C PRO A 400 -29.61 23.27 12.09
N GLU A 401 -30.44 24.21 12.60
CA GLU A 401 -31.22 25.15 11.77
C GLU A 401 -30.36 26.13 10.94
N SER A 402 -29.05 26.13 11.19
CA SER A 402 -28.08 26.92 10.41
C SER A 402 -27.68 26.28 9.09
N VAL A 403 -27.95 24.97 8.89
CA VAL A 403 -27.57 24.25 7.66
C VAL A 403 -28.53 24.65 6.53
N THR A 404 -27.96 25.17 5.45
CA THR A 404 -28.71 25.60 4.26
C THR A 404 -28.46 24.70 3.04
N GLU A 405 -27.35 23.96 3.02
CA GLU A 405 -26.91 23.13 1.89
C GLU A 405 -26.45 21.76 2.39
N ILE A 406 -26.91 20.71 1.75
CA ILE A 406 -26.43 19.33 1.90
C ILE A 406 -25.80 18.93 0.56
N GLY A 407 -24.50 18.64 0.55
CA GLY A 407 -23.76 18.29 -0.65
C GLY A 407 -24.23 16.99 -1.30
N SER A 408 -23.77 16.74 -2.52
CA SER A 408 -24.01 15.43 -3.21
C SER A 408 -23.37 14.28 -2.45
N ASP A 409 -23.97 13.08 -2.55
CA ASP A 409 -23.50 11.85 -1.90
C ASP A 409 -23.25 11.95 -0.38
N THR A 410 -23.75 12.98 0.28
CA THR A 410 -23.40 13.29 1.69
C THR A 410 -23.65 12.10 2.62
N PHE A 411 -24.79 11.43 2.49
CA PHE A 411 -25.17 10.25 3.27
C PHE A 411 -25.32 8.99 2.40
N TYR A 412 -24.64 8.96 1.25
CA TYR A 412 -24.63 7.77 0.38
C TYR A 412 -24.04 6.57 1.13
N GLU A 413 -24.63 5.37 1.00
CA GLU A 413 -24.24 4.15 1.74
C GLU A 413 -24.29 4.28 3.28
N CYS A 414 -25.05 5.23 3.82
CA CYS A 414 -25.34 5.31 5.26
C CYS A 414 -26.43 4.30 5.67
N SER A 415 -26.23 3.02 5.42
CA SER A 415 -27.26 1.96 5.58
C SER A 415 -27.81 1.82 6.99
N GLY A 416 -27.14 2.35 8.02
CA GLY A 416 -27.64 2.44 9.39
C GLY A 416 -28.64 3.55 9.65
N LEU A 417 -28.69 4.58 8.77
CA LEU A 417 -29.49 5.79 8.95
C LEU A 417 -30.92 5.57 8.42
N THR A 418 -31.83 5.18 9.32
CA THR A 418 -33.20 4.86 8.95
C THR A 418 -34.12 6.09 8.84
N SER A 419 -33.74 7.20 9.45
CA SER A 419 -34.46 8.47 9.39
C SER A 419 -33.55 9.66 9.69
N ILE A 420 -33.85 10.79 9.09
CA ILE A 420 -33.20 12.06 9.34
C ILE A 420 -34.25 13.18 9.31
N THR A 421 -34.13 14.12 10.24
CA THR A 421 -34.94 15.33 10.20
C THR A 421 -34.14 16.42 9.54
N LEU A 422 -34.68 16.97 8.47
CA LEU A 422 -34.13 18.13 7.78
C LEU A 422 -34.69 19.42 8.40
N PRO A 423 -33.83 20.37 8.78
CA PRO A 423 -34.30 21.67 9.24
C PRO A 423 -34.96 22.46 8.10
N GLU A 424 -35.85 23.42 8.44
CA GLU A 424 -36.58 24.25 7.46
C GLU A 424 -35.61 25.15 6.65
N SER A 425 -34.44 25.41 7.16
CA SER A 425 -33.36 26.18 6.53
C SER A 425 -32.73 25.53 5.30
N VAL A 426 -32.86 24.21 5.12
CA VAL A 426 -32.24 23.49 4.00
C VAL A 426 -32.96 23.86 2.69
N THR A 427 -32.28 24.57 1.82
CA THR A 427 -32.79 25.01 0.50
C THR A 427 -32.21 24.21 -0.65
N GLU A 428 -31.10 23.51 -0.44
CA GLU A 428 -30.41 22.73 -1.48
C GLU A 428 -29.96 21.36 -0.97
N ILE A 429 -30.28 20.33 -1.74
CA ILE A 429 -29.85 18.93 -1.50
C ILE A 429 -29.21 18.41 -2.79
N GLY A 430 -27.94 18.03 -2.72
CA GLY A 430 -27.17 17.50 -3.83
C GLY A 430 -27.66 16.14 -4.32
N GLU A 431 -27.18 15.76 -5.51
CA GLU A 431 -27.51 14.46 -6.12
C GLU A 431 -27.05 13.30 -5.22
N PHE A 432 -27.87 12.26 -5.15
CA PHE A 432 -27.60 11.02 -4.38
C PHE A 432 -27.32 11.23 -2.88
N ALA A 433 -27.70 12.38 -2.31
CA ALA A 433 -27.38 12.71 -0.92
C ALA A 433 -27.84 11.65 0.10
N PHE A 434 -28.88 10.88 -0.20
CA PHE A 434 -29.46 9.82 0.66
C PHE A 434 -29.66 8.50 -0.08
N SER A 435 -28.87 8.21 -1.10
CA SER A 435 -28.96 6.94 -1.84
C SER A 435 -28.17 5.82 -1.15
N ASP A 436 -28.72 4.58 -1.21
CA ASP A 436 -28.07 3.34 -0.78
C ASP A 436 -27.38 2.67 -1.97
#